data_a026484604f593be519d6d59dbfd8b0c
#
_entry.id   a026484604f593be519d6d59dbfd8b0c
#
_cell.length_a   1.000
_cell.length_b   1.000
_cell.length_c   1.000
_cell.angle_alpha   90.00
_cell.angle_beta   90.00
_cell.angle_gamma   90.00
#
_symmetry.space_group_name_H-M   'P 1'
#
loop_
_entity.id
_entity.type
_entity.pdbx_description
1 polymer ?
#
loop_
_entity_poly.entity_id
_entity_poly.type
_entity_poly.pdbx_seq_one_letter_code
_entity_poly.pdbx_strand_id
1 'polypeptide(L)'
;MAQGKVHSYRMGGSFKIGRAFGIDVKVHWTFFLLLAFFAFLGFQNTQSPLVALVTALVVVALFFCVLLHEFGHSLVAQRLGLEVPDITLLPIGGLARLKSLPDKPADEVKIAIAGPLVNVVLAPIFFAVASLLGANLFAPPDLLGGVGSVGEVIVYLGYINVALAVFNLIPAFPMDGGRVLRGLLATRLGPVRATDISSSIGQLFAIGFFVLGFLSNPFLILIAVFIFFGASGEAQMVRQRELMQGLAVSDVMGTKPRTETITPYHNFGQVLDSVIHGYQEDFPVVDEDGKLVGIITRNEILSAAHSPDRYASVRDLMKPDAPTISPDADLFMDGYRVLQESGLRAIPVTKSGELVGMLTIDDIGQASLLRDLRKQQF
;
A
#
# COMPACT_ATOMS: atom_id res chain seq x y z
N MET A 1 -19.15 -9.42 24.65
CA MET A 1 -18.45 -8.51 23.72
C MET A 1 -16.98 -8.84 23.74
N ALA A 2 -16.56 -9.80 22.92
CA ALA A 2 -15.15 -10.11 22.72
C ALA A 2 -14.76 -9.52 21.35
N GLN A 3 -14.12 -8.36 21.36
CA GLN A 3 -13.48 -7.80 20.18
C GLN A 3 -12.34 -8.76 19.78
N GLY A 4 -12.54 -9.50 18.68
CA GLY A 4 -11.47 -10.26 18.05
C GLY A 4 -10.30 -9.30 17.79
N LYS A 5 -9.15 -9.60 18.37
CA LYS A 5 -7.89 -8.90 18.08
C LYS A 5 -7.58 -9.13 16.59
N VAL A 6 -7.97 -8.18 15.74
CA VAL A 6 -7.41 -8.10 14.39
C VAL A 6 -5.91 -7.86 14.58
N HIS A 7 -5.14 -8.92 14.39
CA HIS A 7 -3.68 -8.81 14.39
C HIS A 7 -3.31 -7.89 13.23
N SER A 8 -2.83 -6.70 13.57
CA SER A 8 -2.23 -5.76 12.64
C SER A 8 -1.02 -6.43 11.99
N TYR A 9 -1.21 -7.01 10.82
CA TYR A 9 -0.09 -7.48 10.01
C TYR A 9 0.78 -6.26 9.66
N ARG A 10 1.99 -6.26 10.20
CA ARG A 10 3.02 -5.24 9.92
C ARG A 10 3.53 -5.47 8.50
N MET A 11 3.58 -4.45 7.66
CA MET A 11 4.50 -4.48 6.51
C MET A 11 5.89 -4.82 7.07
N GLY A 12 6.42 -5.99 6.69
CA GLY A 12 7.72 -6.47 7.18
C GLY A 12 8.79 -5.41 6.93
N GLY A 13 9.55 -5.02 7.98
CA GLY A 13 10.66 -4.08 7.84
C GLY A 13 10.34 -2.60 8.08
N SER A 14 9.13 -2.22 8.55
CA SER A 14 8.85 -0.83 8.95
C SER A 14 8.96 -0.65 10.47
N PHE A 15 9.59 0.46 10.90
CA PHE A 15 9.79 0.84 12.30
C PHE A 15 8.89 2.02 12.65
N LYS A 16 8.20 1.94 13.79
CA LYS A 16 7.44 3.08 14.33
C LYS A 16 8.42 4.08 14.95
N ILE A 17 8.38 5.32 14.46
CA ILE A 17 9.22 6.42 14.96
C ILE A 17 8.47 7.37 15.89
N GLY A 18 7.11 7.38 15.81
CA GLY A 18 6.31 8.25 16.65
C GLY A 18 4.82 8.08 16.41
N ARG A 19 4.03 8.95 17.08
CA ARG A 19 2.58 9.07 16.88
C ARG A 19 2.17 10.53 16.95
N ALA A 20 1.40 11.00 15.97
CA ALA A 20 0.84 12.35 15.95
C ALA A 20 -0.61 12.29 15.44
N PHE A 21 -1.50 13.10 16.02
CA PHE A 21 -2.93 13.16 15.67
C PHE A 21 -3.65 11.80 15.69
N GLY A 22 -3.21 10.87 16.54
CA GLY A 22 -3.75 9.52 16.61
C GLY A 22 -3.22 8.56 15.53
N ILE A 23 -2.33 9.02 14.63
CA ILE A 23 -1.75 8.29 13.52
C ILE A 23 -0.34 7.84 13.88
N ASP A 24 -0.03 6.56 13.70
CA ASP A 24 1.32 6.03 13.89
C ASP A 24 2.20 6.38 12.69
N VAL A 25 3.34 7.03 12.95
CA VAL A 25 4.34 7.34 11.91
C VAL A 25 5.39 6.23 11.90
N LYS A 26 5.58 5.64 10.72
CA LYS A 26 6.52 4.54 10.48
C LYS A 26 7.52 4.92 9.39
N VAL A 27 8.72 4.33 9.46
CA VAL A 27 9.75 4.44 8.42
C VAL A 27 10.13 3.03 7.99
N HIS A 28 10.13 2.77 6.70
CA HIS A 28 10.60 1.51 6.15
C HIS A 28 12.14 1.49 6.12
N TRP A 29 12.77 0.32 6.34
CA TRP A 29 14.23 0.21 6.39
C TRP A 29 14.93 0.69 5.11
N THR A 30 14.27 0.59 3.96
CA THR A 30 14.81 1.07 2.67
C THR A 30 15.02 2.59 2.63
N PHE A 31 14.35 3.34 3.50
CA PHE A 31 14.61 4.78 3.65
C PHE A 31 16.05 5.06 4.07
N PHE A 32 16.62 4.22 4.93
CA PHE A 32 18.01 4.37 5.34
C PHE A 32 19.00 4.11 4.19
N LEU A 33 18.64 3.24 3.23
CA LEU A 33 19.41 3.06 2.00
C LEU A 33 19.41 4.33 1.15
N LEU A 34 18.25 5.00 1.06
CA LEU A 34 18.16 6.29 0.36
C LEU A 34 19.04 7.35 1.03
N LEU A 35 19.03 7.47 2.36
CA LEU A 35 19.91 8.37 3.09
C LEU A 35 21.38 8.07 2.84
N ALA A 36 21.77 6.80 2.93
CA ALA A 36 23.14 6.37 2.67
C ALA A 36 23.57 6.67 1.23
N PHE A 37 22.68 6.48 0.25
CA PHE A 37 22.93 6.78 -1.15
C PHE A 37 23.19 8.28 -1.38
N PHE A 38 22.34 9.16 -0.86
CA PHE A 38 22.53 10.63 -1.02
C PHE A 38 23.74 11.13 -0.23
N ALA A 39 23.99 10.61 0.97
CA ALA A 39 25.23 10.93 1.70
C ALA A 39 26.47 10.51 0.91
N PHE A 40 26.46 9.33 0.29
CA PHE A 40 27.54 8.85 -0.56
C PHE A 40 27.75 9.75 -1.77
N LEU A 41 26.68 10.18 -2.46
CA LEU A 41 26.78 11.11 -3.59
C LEU A 41 27.37 12.46 -3.16
N GLY A 42 26.92 13.04 -2.03
CA GLY A 42 27.48 14.28 -1.48
C GLY A 42 28.98 14.16 -1.15
N PHE A 43 29.36 12.99 -0.59
CA PHE A 43 30.78 12.70 -0.32
C PHE A 43 31.60 12.55 -1.61
N GLN A 44 31.10 11.78 -2.58
CA GLN A 44 31.79 11.56 -3.85
C GLN A 44 32.09 12.85 -4.62
N ASN A 45 31.13 13.79 -4.63
CA ASN A 45 31.29 15.04 -5.38
C ASN A 45 32.25 16.02 -4.71
N THR A 46 32.36 16.03 -3.38
CA THR A 46 33.09 17.06 -2.64
C THR A 46 34.24 16.51 -1.81
N GLN A 47 34.31 15.20 -1.62
CA GLN A 47 35.24 14.51 -0.69
C GLN A 47 35.14 15.04 0.75
N SER A 48 34.02 15.67 1.10
CA SER A 48 33.75 16.28 2.40
C SER A 48 32.71 15.48 3.20
N PRO A 49 33.07 14.93 4.38
CA PRO A 49 32.11 14.29 5.28
C PRO A 49 30.99 15.23 5.76
N LEU A 50 31.30 16.53 5.87
CA LEU A 50 30.31 17.54 6.25
C LEU A 50 29.22 17.68 5.17
N VAL A 51 29.60 17.73 3.90
CA VAL A 51 28.63 17.80 2.79
C VAL A 51 27.79 16.54 2.74
N ALA A 52 28.38 15.35 2.94
CA ALA A 52 27.64 14.10 3.03
C ALA A 52 26.57 14.14 4.13
N LEU A 53 26.94 14.65 5.33
CA LEU A 53 25.99 14.79 6.44
C LEU A 53 24.88 15.80 6.12
N VAL A 54 25.23 16.97 5.56
CA VAL A 54 24.26 18.00 5.19
C VAL A 54 23.29 17.47 4.14
N THR A 55 23.78 16.79 3.11
CA THR A 55 22.94 16.17 2.08
C THR A 55 21.95 15.16 2.68
N ALA A 56 22.41 14.31 3.59
CA ALA A 56 21.51 13.36 4.30
C ALA A 56 20.45 14.12 5.13
N LEU A 57 20.83 15.18 5.85
CA LEU A 57 19.90 15.99 6.63
C LEU A 57 18.86 16.72 5.75
N VAL A 58 19.25 17.19 4.58
CA VAL A 58 18.32 17.78 3.61
C VAL A 58 17.31 16.74 3.11
N VAL A 59 17.73 15.50 2.85
CA VAL A 59 16.80 14.42 2.51
C VAL A 59 15.83 14.14 3.65
N VAL A 60 16.29 14.12 4.91
CA VAL A 60 15.41 13.99 6.08
C VAL A 60 14.40 15.14 6.15
N ALA A 61 14.84 16.38 5.95
CA ALA A 61 13.97 17.56 5.95
C ALA A 61 12.93 17.53 4.79
N LEU A 62 13.34 17.05 3.61
CA LEU A 62 12.44 16.80 2.49
C LEU A 62 11.35 15.80 2.87
N PHE A 63 11.73 14.65 3.46
CA PHE A 63 10.77 13.65 3.88
C PHE A 63 9.91 14.11 5.04
N PHE A 64 10.36 15.06 5.84
CA PHE A 64 9.50 15.75 6.80
C PHE A 64 8.42 16.57 6.09
N CYS A 65 8.73 17.28 4.99
CA CYS A 65 7.73 17.95 4.16
C CYS A 65 6.75 16.96 3.52
N VAL A 66 7.25 15.81 3.04
CA VAL A 66 6.38 14.71 2.55
C VAL A 66 5.48 14.18 3.66
N LEU A 67 5.98 14.01 4.87
CA LEU A 67 5.16 13.59 6.02
C LEU A 67 4.05 14.60 6.33
N LEU A 68 4.36 15.90 6.28
CA LEU A 68 3.35 16.96 6.47
C LEU A 68 2.28 16.94 5.36
N HIS A 69 2.68 16.68 4.13
CA HIS A 69 1.79 16.47 2.99
C HIS A 69 0.83 15.29 3.26
N GLU A 70 1.36 14.12 3.69
CA GLU A 70 0.54 12.96 4.07
C GLU A 70 -0.40 13.24 5.24
N PHE A 71 0.05 14.05 6.23
CA PHE A 71 -0.84 14.54 7.28
C PHE A 71 -1.96 15.43 6.74
N GLY A 72 -1.71 16.21 5.69
CA GLY A 72 -2.76 16.97 5.00
C GLY A 72 -3.92 16.08 4.56
N HIS A 73 -3.63 15.01 3.81
CA HIS A 73 -4.61 14.01 3.41
C HIS A 73 -5.28 13.33 4.60
N SER A 74 -4.46 12.87 5.54
CA SER A 74 -4.89 12.06 6.68
C SER A 74 -5.85 12.82 7.62
N LEU A 75 -5.56 14.08 7.91
CA LEU A 75 -6.40 14.89 8.80
C LEU A 75 -7.75 15.23 8.15
N VAL A 76 -7.78 15.47 6.83
CA VAL A 76 -9.05 15.66 6.12
C VAL A 76 -9.83 14.34 6.07
N ALA A 77 -9.18 13.21 5.84
CA ALA A 77 -9.81 11.89 5.89
C ALA A 77 -10.43 11.62 7.26
N GLN A 78 -9.71 11.88 8.36
CA GLN A 78 -10.23 11.74 9.73
C GLN A 78 -11.44 12.64 9.99
N ARG A 79 -11.44 13.90 9.51
CA ARG A 79 -12.59 14.82 9.63
C ARG A 79 -13.83 14.32 8.87
N LEU A 80 -13.64 13.51 7.85
CA LEU A 80 -14.71 12.86 7.09
C LEU A 80 -15.14 11.52 7.71
N GLY A 81 -14.60 11.14 8.88
CA GLY A 81 -14.93 9.91 9.59
C GLY A 81 -14.16 8.67 9.17
N LEU A 82 -13.14 8.82 8.32
CA LEU A 82 -12.28 7.71 7.89
C LEU A 82 -11.16 7.46 8.91
N GLU A 83 -10.90 6.21 9.22
CA GLU A 83 -9.79 5.84 10.11
C GLU A 83 -8.47 5.75 9.34
N VAL A 84 -7.44 6.45 9.87
CA VAL A 84 -6.07 6.44 9.35
C VAL A 84 -5.15 5.90 10.45
N PRO A 85 -4.85 4.59 10.46
CA PRO A 85 -4.05 3.98 11.53
C PRO A 85 -2.57 4.37 11.47
N ASP A 86 -1.99 4.46 10.30
CA ASP A 86 -0.56 4.77 10.14
C ASP A 86 -0.22 5.46 8.80
N ILE A 87 0.92 6.16 8.83
CA ILE A 87 1.63 6.69 7.66
C ILE A 87 3.00 6.03 7.65
N THR A 88 3.37 5.40 6.53
CA THR A 88 4.68 4.77 6.35
C THR A 88 5.49 5.54 5.32
N LEU A 89 6.70 6.02 5.71
CA LEU A 89 7.64 6.66 4.80
C LEU A 89 8.47 5.60 4.07
N LEU A 90 8.40 5.63 2.73
CA LEU A 90 9.11 4.79 1.79
C LEU A 90 10.06 5.67 0.95
N PRO A 91 11.12 5.13 0.31
CA PRO A 91 12.01 5.92 -0.56
C PRO A 91 11.29 6.69 -1.67
N ILE A 92 10.14 6.20 -2.11
CA ILE A 92 9.33 6.78 -3.20
C ILE A 92 8.29 7.80 -2.71
N GLY A 93 8.19 8.04 -1.38
CA GLY A 93 7.21 8.96 -0.77
C GLY A 93 6.57 8.43 0.49
N GLY A 94 5.51 9.09 0.95
CA GLY A 94 4.67 8.66 2.05
C GLY A 94 3.51 7.77 1.57
N LEU A 95 3.07 6.85 2.43
CA LEU A 95 1.89 6.03 2.22
C LEU A 95 1.01 6.08 3.47
N ALA A 96 -0.07 6.83 3.41
CA ALA A 96 -1.11 6.82 4.43
C ALA A 96 -2.07 5.64 4.20
N ARG A 97 -2.23 4.79 5.19
CA ARG A 97 -3.17 3.68 5.12
C ARG A 97 -4.55 4.12 5.62
N LEU A 98 -5.55 3.96 4.77
CA LEU A 98 -6.96 4.17 5.11
C LEU A 98 -7.61 2.82 5.39
N LYS A 99 -8.40 2.69 6.47
CA LYS A 99 -9.19 1.47 6.72
C LYS A 99 -10.36 1.31 5.74
N SER A 100 -10.92 2.42 5.28
CA SER A 100 -11.98 2.44 4.28
C SER A 100 -11.72 3.55 3.27
N LEU A 101 -12.23 3.40 2.06
CA LEU A 101 -12.16 4.42 1.04
C LEU A 101 -13.39 5.36 1.17
N PRO A 102 -13.28 6.64 0.76
CA PRO A 102 -14.42 7.54 0.78
C PRO A 102 -15.53 7.03 -0.15
N ASP A 103 -16.78 7.08 0.33
CA ASP A 103 -17.96 6.65 -0.45
C ASP A 103 -18.37 7.70 -1.49
N LYS A 104 -18.12 8.98 -1.18
CA LYS A 104 -18.53 10.09 -2.04
C LYS A 104 -17.35 10.62 -2.86
N PRO A 105 -17.48 10.76 -4.18
CA PRO A 105 -16.42 11.34 -5.02
C PRO A 105 -15.97 12.73 -4.55
N ALA A 106 -16.89 13.55 -4.02
CA ALA A 106 -16.54 14.88 -3.47
C ALA A 106 -15.61 14.81 -2.25
N ASP A 107 -15.72 13.77 -1.43
CA ASP A 107 -14.85 13.61 -0.26
C ASP A 107 -13.46 13.13 -0.68
N GLU A 108 -13.38 12.32 -1.73
CA GLU A 108 -12.10 11.97 -2.36
C GLU A 108 -11.35 13.20 -2.88
N VAL A 109 -12.05 14.12 -3.56
CA VAL A 109 -11.46 15.39 -4.02
C VAL A 109 -10.93 16.22 -2.86
N LYS A 110 -11.68 16.36 -1.76
CA LYS A 110 -11.23 17.10 -0.57
C LYS A 110 -9.96 16.50 0.05
N ILE A 111 -9.93 15.18 0.17
CA ILE A 111 -8.75 14.46 0.67
C ILE A 111 -7.57 14.68 -0.27
N ALA A 112 -7.76 14.48 -1.57
CA ALA A 112 -6.68 14.55 -2.56
C ALA A 112 -6.05 15.95 -2.67
N ILE A 113 -6.82 17.03 -2.53
CA ILE A 113 -6.27 18.40 -2.59
C ILE A 113 -5.51 18.76 -1.29
N ALA A 114 -5.83 18.14 -0.17
CA ALA A 114 -5.31 18.55 1.13
C ALA A 114 -3.78 18.39 1.26
N GLY A 115 -3.20 17.35 0.70
CA GLY A 115 -1.73 17.16 0.68
C GLY A 115 -1.00 18.24 -0.09
N PRO A 116 -1.29 18.43 -1.41
CA PRO A 116 -0.70 19.51 -2.19
C PRO A 116 -0.88 20.90 -1.58
N LEU A 117 -2.01 21.16 -0.92
CA LEU A 117 -2.26 22.43 -0.24
C LEU A 117 -1.26 22.69 0.90
N VAL A 118 -0.85 21.65 1.63
CA VAL A 118 0.22 21.79 2.65
C VAL A 118 1.51 22.28 2.00
N ASN A 119 1.91 21.71 0.87
CA ASN A 119 3.13 22.16 0.17
C ASN A 119 3.01 23.59 -0.37
N VAL A 120 1.82 23.98 -0.87
CA VAL A 120 1.53 25.37 -1.30
C VAL A 120 1.67 26.34 -0.13
N VAL A 121 1.36 25.95 1.10
CA VAL A 121 1.54 26.77 2.31
C VAL A 121 3.00 26.76 2.78
N LEU A 122 3.67 25.61 2.74
CA LEU A 122 5.07 25.48 3.20
C LEU A 122 6.06 26.25 2.31
N ALA A 123 5.87 26.24 1.00
CA ALA A 123 6.80 26.89 0.07
C ALA A 123 7.01 28.39 0.37
N PRO A 124 5.98 29.25 0.49
CA PRO A 124 6.18 30.65 0.81
C PRO A 124 6.73 30.87 2.23
N ILE A 125 6.44 29.98 3.19
CA ILE A 125 7.03 30.03 4.54
C ILE A 125 8.56 29.82 4.44
N PHE A 126 9.01 28.81 3.71
CA PHE A 126 10.44 28.57 3.50
C PHE A 126 11.12 29.75 2.79
N PHE A 127 10.51 30.29 1.73
CA PHE A 127 11.07 31.46 1.04
C PHE A 127 11.13 32.70 1.93
N ALA A 128 10.12 32.95 2.76
CA ALA A 128 10.13 34.06 3.70
C ALA A 128 11.27 33.88 4.75
N VAL A 129 11.43 32.72 5.32
CA VAL A 129 12.52 32.43 6.28
C VAL A 129 13.89 32.57 5.60
N ALA A 130 14.04 32.02 4.39
CA ALA A 130 15.30 32.15 3.62
C ALA A 130 15.64 33.60 3.34
N SER A 131 14.67 34.42 2.97
CA SER A 131 14.83 35.87 2.75
C SER A 131 15.28 36.60 4.00
N LEU A 132 14.72 36.25 5.17
CA LEU A 132 15.14 36.82 6.46
C LEU A 132 16.60 36.44 6.82
N LEU A 133 17.07 35.30 6.34
CA LEU A 133 18.47 34.85 6.49
C LEU A 133 19.39 35.44 5.42
N GLY A 134 18.89 36.33 4.52
CA GLY A 134 19.69 36.98 3.46
C GLY A 134 20.04 36.03 2.29
N ALA A 135 19.36 34.91 2.14
CA ALA A 135 19.61 33.96 1.04
C ALA A 135 19.07 34.50 -0.29
N ASN A 136 19.77 34.20 -1.38
CA ASN A 136 19.30 34.54 -2.72
C ASN A 136 18.21 33.57 -3.16
N LEU A 137 16.96 34.01 -3.23
CA LEU A 137 15.80 33.18 -3.58
C LEU A 137 15.81 32.71 -5.05
N PHE A 138 16.55 33.40 -5.93
CA PHE A 138 16.56 33.11 -7.39
C PHE A 138 17.72 32.20 -7.82
N ALA A 139 18.61 31.85 -6.92
CA ALA A 139 19.70 30.92 -7.18
C ALA A 139 19.40 29.59 -6.44
N PRO A 140 18.74 28.60 -7.09
CA PRO A 140 18.53 27.32 -6.45
C PRO A 140 19.88 26.68 -6.13
N PRO A 141 20.10 26.26 -4.88
CA PRO A 141 21.39 25.72 -4.47
C PRO A 141 21.70 24.40 -5.15
N ASP A 142 22.96 24.18 -5.49
CA ASP A 142 23.45 22.88 -5.89
C ASP A 142 23.68 21.99 -4.66
N LEU A 143 22.71 21.13 -4.35
CA LEU A 143 22.77 20.27 -3.18
C LEU A 143 23.98 19.31 -3.19
N LEU A 144 24.40 18.87 -4.36
CA LEU A 144 25.50 17.90 -4.52
C LEU A 144 26.86 18.58 -4.65
N GLY A 145 26.91 19.84 -5.08
CA GLY A 145 28.13 20.65 -5.13
C GLY A 145 28.52 21.29 -3.80
N GLY A 146 27.66 21.16 -2.80
CA GLY A 146 27.86 21.69 -1.45
C GLY A 146 26.96 22.90 -1.16
N VAL A 147 26.33 22.88 0.00
CA VAL A 147 25.46 23.95 0.48
C VAL A 147 26.30 24.93 1.27
N GLY A 148 26.37 26.18 0.85
CA GLY A 148 27.20 27.21 1.48
C GLY A 148 26.60 27.75 2.78
N SER A 149 25.27 27.73 2.93
CA SER A 149 24.57 28.30 4.08
C SER A 149 23.26 27.61 4.43
N VAL A 150 22.80 27.80 5.66
CA VAL A 150 21.48 27.32 6.11
C VAL A 150 20.34 27.95 5.28
N GLY A 151 20.53 29.25 4.88
CA GLY A 151 19.56 29.94 4.03
C GLY A 151 19.36 29.25 2.68
N GLU A 152 20.44 28.74 2.06
CA GLU A 152 20.35 27.98 0.80
C GLU A 152 19.61 26.66 0.96
N VAL A 153 19.80 25.93 2.06
CA VAL A 153 19.02 24.71 2.38
C VAL A 153 17.53 25.05 2.43
N ILE A 154 17.18 26.15 3.08
CA ILE A 154 15.79 26.58 3.23
C ILE A 154 15.20 27.01 1.88
N VAL A 155 15.97 27.70 1.02
CA VAL A 155 15.56 27.98 -0.39
C VAL A 155 15.26 26.69 -1.13
N TYR A 156 16.15 25.69 -1.01
CA TYR A 156 15.98 24.39 -1.65
C TYR A 156 14.69 23.68 -1.21
N LEU A 157 14.40 23.69 0.10
CA LEU A 157 13.15 23.15 0.63
C LEU A 157 11.92 23.91 0.09
N GLY A 158 12.02 25.23 -0.09
CA GLY A 158 10.98 26.03 -0.74
C GLY A 158 10.69 25.54 -2.17
N TYR A 159 11.74 25.43 -2.99
CA TYR A 159 11.60 24.93 -4.37
C TYR A 159 11.05 23.50 -4.45
N ILE A 160 11.50 22.61 -3.55
CA ILE A 160 10.98 21.25 -3.49
C ILE A 160 9.49 21.23 -3.15
N ASN A 161 9.02 22.06 -2.21
CA ASN A 161 7.60 22.13 -1.90
C ASN A 161 6.78 22.67 -3.07
N VAL A 162 7.30 23.62 -3.85
CA VAL A 162 6.66 24.04 -5.11
C VAL A 162 6.60 22.86 -6.09
N ALA A 163 7.71 22.15 -6.29
CA ALA A 163 7.76 21.01 -7.20
C ALA A 163 6.80 19.89 -6.76
N LEU A 164 6.75 19.56 -5.46
CA LEU A 164 5.81 18.56 -4.90
C LEU A 164 4.36 18.97 -5.13
N ALA A 165 4.01 20.25 -4.90
CA ALA A 165 2.66 20.76 -5.15
C ALA A 165 2.29 20.66 -6.63
N VAL A 166 3.15 21.15 -7.52
CA VAL A 166 2.91 21.13 -8.98
C VAL A 166 2.81 19.71 -9.50
N PHE A 167 3.74 18.83 -9.12
CA PHE A 167 3.76 17.45 -9.56
C PHE A 167 2.54 16.68 -9.08
N ASN A 168 2.16 16.83 -7.80
CA ASN A 168 0.98 16.16 -7.27
C ASN A 168 -0.34 16.73 -7.77
N LEU A 169 -0.39 17.95 -8.29
CA LEU A 169 -1.59 18.53 -8.90
C LEU A 169 -1.75 18.18 -10.40
N ILE A 170 -0.79 17.49 -11.02
CA ILE A 170 -0.96 16.98 -12.40
C ILE A 170 -2.21 16.09 -12.43
N PRO A 171 -3.19 16.34 -13.34
CA PRO A 171 -4.45 15.61 -13.36
C PRO A 171 -4.32 14.21 -13.97
N ALA A 172 -3.47 13.38 -13.38
CA ALA A 172 -3.11 12.06 -13.85
C ALA A 172 -2.69 11.15 -12.71
N PHE A 173 -3.03 9.86 -12.75
CA PHE A 173 -2.50 8.89 -11.80
C PHE A 173 -1.01 8.63 -12.05
N PRO A 174 -0.24 8.33 -10.99
CA PRO A 174 -0.62 8.07 -9.60
C PRO A 174 -0.66 9.32 -8.69
N MET A 175 -0.58 10.53 -9.25
CA MET A 175 -0.57 11.78 -8.48
C MET A 175 -1.95 12.11 -7.89
N ASP A 176 -1.98 13.01 -6.88
CA ASP A 176 -3.23 13.43 -6.22
C ASP A 176 -4.18 14.17 -7.17
N GLY A 177 -3.64 14.90 -8.15
CA GLY A 177 -4.42 15.52 -9.23
C GLY A 177 -5.19 14.50 -10.07
N GLY A 178 -4.69 13.27 -10.21
CA GLY A 178 -5.42 12.15 -10.80
C GLY A 178 -6.63 11.74 -9.98
N ARG A 179 -6.51 11.71 -8.64
CA ARG A 179 -7.64 11.47 -7.72
C ARG A 179 -8.66 12.61 -7.76
N VAL A 180 -8.20 13.84 -7.86
CA VAL A 180 -9.08 15.01 -8.06
C VAL A 180 -9.84 14.87 -9.37
N LEU A 181 -9.15 14.56 -10.48
CA LEU A 181 -9.78 14.36 -11.79
C LEU A 181 -10.77 13.20 -11.74
N ARG A 182 -10.39 12.07 -11.16
CA ARG A 182 -11.29 10.92 -10.96
C ARG A 182 -12.53 11.32 -10.18
N GLY A 183 -12.38 11.97 -9.03
CA GLY A 183 -13.50 12.37 -8.19
C GLY A 183 -14.48 13.31 -8.92
N LEU A 184 -13.96 14.24 -9.73
CA LEU A 184 -14.79 15.13 -10.56
C LEU A 184 -15.53 14.37 -11.67
N LEU A 185 -14.84 13.48 -12.37
CA LEU A 185 -15.42 12.69 -13.47
C LEU A 185 -16.37 11.61 -12.97
N ALA A 186 -16.10 11.00 -11.81
CA ALA A 186 -16.89 9.90 -11.25
C ALA A 186 -18.34 10.28 -10.97
N THR A 187 -18.63 11.56 -10.71
CA THR A 187 -19.99 12.07 -10.52
C THR A 187 -20.89 11.90 -11.76
N ARG A 188 -20.28 11.83 -12.97
CA ARG A 188 -21.03 11.70 -14.24
C ARG A 188 -20.77 10.39 -14.96
N LEU A 189 -19.55 9.85 -14.87
CA LEU A 189 -19.10 8.70 -15.68
C LEU A 189 -19.04 7.40 -14.89
N GLY A 190 -19.21 7.49 -13.55
CA GLY A 190 -18.95 6.37 -12.64
C GLY A 190 -17.47 6.16 -12.34
N PRO A 191 -17.15 5.38 -11.28
CA PRO A 191 -15.79 5.27 -10.76
C PRO A 191 -14.81 4.59 -11.72
N VAL A 192 -15.24 3.54 -12.43
CA VAL A 192 -14.36 2.77 -13.33
C VAL A 192 -13.92 3.63 -14.52
N ARG A 193 -14.88 4.23 -15.26
CA ARG A 193 -14.53 5.08 -16.41
C ARG A 193 -13.73 6.31 -16.03
N ALA A 194 -14.06 6.93 -14.90
CA ALA A 194 -13.30 8.07 -14.38
C ALA A 194 -11.83 7.68 -14.08
N THR A 195 -11.62 6.50 -13.50
CA THR A 195 -10.29 5.97 -13.23
C THR A 195 -9.54 5.62 -14.51
N ASP A 196 -10.19 4.97 -15.47
CA ASP A 196 -9.58 4.62 -16.76
C ASP A 196 -9.09 5.87 -17.50
N ILE A 197 -9.85 6.97 -17.50
CA ILE A 197 -9.45 8.25 -18.12
C ILE A 197 -8.23 8.81 -17.37
N SER A 198 -8.28 8.92 -16.04
CA SER A 198 -7.18 9.48 -15.24
C SER A 198 -5.90 8.63 -15.36
N SER A 199 -6.03 7.31 -15.45
CA SER A 199 -4.90 6.40 -15.67
C SER A 199 -4.33 6.50 -17.08
N SER A 200 -5.17 6.63 -18.11
CA SER A 200 -4.73 6.79 -19.50
C SER A 200 -3.93 8.10 -19.68
N ILE A 201 -4.38 9.18 -19.03
CA ILE A 201 -3.63 10.45 -19.01
C ILE A 201 -2.26 10.23 -18.31
N GLY A 202 -2.22 9.51 -17.18
CA GLY A 202 -0.97 9.17 -16.49
C GLY A 202 -0.01 8.36 -17.36
N GLN A 203 -0.52 7.36 -18.07
CA GLN A 203 0.27 6.57 -19.02
C GLN A 203 0.80 7.40 -20.18
N LEU A 204 0.02 8.37 -20.68
CA LEU A 204 0.48 9.31 -21.70
C LEU A 204 1.63 10.20 -21.19
N PHE A 205 1.53 10.74 -19.97
CA PHE A 205 2.63 11.43 -19.32
C PHE A 205 3.87 10.54 -19.16
N ALA A 206 3.66 9.28 -18.76
CA ALA A 206 4.76 8.31 -18.62
C ALA A 206 5.49 8.09 -19.96
N ILE A 207 4.77 7.95 -21.08
CA ILE A 207 5.37 7.85 -22.41
C ILE A 207 6.17 9.12 -22.74
N GLY A 208 5.62 10.32 -22.46
CA GLY A 208 6.32 11.59 -22.65
C GLY A 208 7.61 11.67 -21.83
N PHE A 209 7.58 11.34 -20.54
CA PHE A 209 8.77 11.30 -19.68
C PHE A 209 9.78 10.24 -20.13
N PHE A 210 9.33 9.08 -20.63
CA PHE A 210 10.21 8.06 -21.18
C PHE A 210 10.99 8.60 -22.39
N VAL A 211 10.32 9.22 -23.34
CA VAL A 211 10.96 9.80 -24.54
C VAL A 211 11.91 10.93 -24.14
N LEU A 212 11.49 11.85 -23.27
CA LEU A 212 12.36 12.92 -22.76
C LEU A 212 13.55 12.36 -22.00
N GLY A 213 13.36 11.29 -21.24
CA GLY A 213 14.43 10.62 -20.50
C GLY A 213 15.49 10.04 -21.41
N PHE A 214 15.09 9.48 -22.54
CA PHE A 214 16.01 8.96 -23.52
C PHE A 214 16.83 10.06 -24.24
N LEU A 215 16.24 11.24 -24.39
CA LEU A 215 16.85 12.38 -25.11
C LEU A 215 17.71 13.27 -24.21
N SER A 216 17.40 13.36 -22.90
CA SER A 216 18.00 14.39 -22.03
C SER A 216 18.55 13.86 -20.71
N ASN A 217 17.72 13.16 -19.92
CA ASN A 217 18.11 12.73 -18.57
C ASN A 217 17.53 11.34 -18.24
N PRO A 218 18.37 10.29 -18.16
CA PRO A 218 17.96 8.92 -17.89
C PRO A 218 17.11 8.76 -16.60
N PHE A 219 17.21 9.69 -15.64
CA PHE A 219 16.40 9.65 -14.43
C PHE A 219 14.89 9.80 -14.71
N LEU A 220 14.53 10.51 -15.79
CA LEU A 220 13.13 10.61 -16.23
C LEU A 220 12.54 9.27 -16.68
N ILE A 221 13.37 8.32 -17.13
CA ILE A 221 12.92 6.96 -17.47
C ILE A 221 12.43 6.25 -16.21
N LEU A 222 13.13 6.40 -15.09
CA LEU A 222 12.71 5.83 -13.81
C LEU A 222 11.37 6.41 -13.36
N ILE A 223 11.19 7.72 -13.49
CA ILE A 223 9.93 8.42 -13.19
C ILE A 223 8.81 7.92 -14.12
N ALA A 224 9.09 7.75 -15.42
CA ALA A 224 8.14 7.23 -16.39
C ALA A 224 7.65 5.83 -16.04
N VAL A 225 8.56 4.93 -15.67
CA VAL A 225 8.24 3.57 -15.22
C VAL A 225 7.34 3.61 -13.98
N PHE A 226 7.69 4.43 -12.99
CA PHE A 226 6.91 4.60 -11.78
C PHE A 226 5.49 5.10 -12.07
N ILE A 227 5.34 6.14 -12.91
CA ILE A 227 4.03 6.69 -13.30
C ILE A 227 3.21 5.64 -14.04
N PHE A 228 3.81 4.92 -14.99
CA PHE A 228 3.10 3.92 -15.80
C PHE A 228 2.52 2.79 -14.95
N PHE A 229 3.34 2.20 -14.07
CA PHE A 229 2.88 1.12 -13.19
C PHE A 229 1.94 1.62 -12.10
N GLY A 230 2.18 2.81 -11.54
CA GLY A 230 1.29 3.42 -10.57
C GLY A 230 -0.10 3.70 -11.13
N ALA A 231 -0.19 4.30 -12.33
CA ALA A 231 -1.47 4.54 -13.01
C ALA A 231 -2.20 3.24 -13.34
N SER A 232 -1.47 2.21 -13.81
CA SER A 232 -2.04 0.90 -14.12
C SER A 232 -2.55 0.20 -12.87
N GLY A 233 -1.82 0.29 -11.75
CA GLY A 233 -2.21 -0.29 -10.47
C GLY A 233 -3.49 0.32 -9.90
N GLU A 234 -3.66 1.65 -9.97
CA GLU A 234 -4.90 2.33 -9.54
C GLU A 234 -6.10 1.87 -10.36
N ALA A 235 -5.97 1.76 -11.69
CA ALA A 235 -7.04 1.28 -12.56
C ALA A 235 -7.44 -0.16 -12.22
N GLN A 236 -6.46 -1.04 -12.00
CA GLN A 236 -6.71 -2.43 -11.64
C GLN A 236 -7.40 -2.55 -10.27
N MET A 237 -6.95 -1.78 -9.28
CA MET A 237 -7.54 -1.77 -7.93
C MET A 237 -9.02 -1.35 -7.96
N VAL A 238 -9.36 -0.28 -8.70
CA VAL A 238 -10.74 0.19 -8.81
C VAL A 238 -11.64 -0.81 -9.54
N ARG A 239 -11.16 -1.46 -10.59
CA ARG A 239 -11.89 -2.53 -11.28
C ARG A 239 -12.14 -3.73 -10.36
N GLN A 240 -11.15 -4.17 -9.60
CA GLN A 240 -11.30 -5.26 -8.63
C GLN A 240 -12.32 -4.89 -7.55
N ARG A 241 -12.22 -3.66 -7.00
CA ARG A 241 -13.21 -3.16 -6.03
C ARG A 241 -14.63 -3.21 -6.58
N GLU A 242 -14.83 -2.70 -7.80
CA GLU A 242 -16.16 -2.67 -8.44
C GLU A 242 -16.73 -4.08 -8.65
N LEU A 243 -15.90 -5.05 -8.96
CA LEU A 243 -16.30 -6.45 -9.11
C LEU A 243 -16.69 -7.10 -7.79
N MET A 244 -16.07 -6.71 -6.69
CA MET A 244 -16.31 -7.27 -5.34
C MET A 244 -17.28 -6.44 -4.50
N GLN A 245 -17.66 -5.24 -4.94
CA GLN A 245 -18.48 -4.32 -4.16
C GLN A 245 -19.83 -4.90 -3.80
N GLY A 246 -20.18 -4.84 -2.49
CA GLY A 246 -21.45 -5.34 -1.96
C GLY A 246 -21.56 -6.87 -1.88
N LEU A 247 -20.43 -7.59 -2.02
CA LEU A 247 -20.34 -9.01 -1.72
C LEU A 247 -19.79 -9.21 -0.32
N ALA A 248 -20.43 -10.10 0.45
CA ALA A 248 -19.87 -10.61 1.68
C ALA A 248 -18.97 -11.84 1.39
N VAL A 249 -18.10 -12.16 2.32
CA VAL A 249 -17.27 -13.38 2.25
C VAL A 249 -18.14 -14.62 2.06
N SER A 250 -19.29 -14.70 2.74
CA SER A 250 -20.26 -15.81 2.63
C SER A 250 -20.84 -16.00 1.23
N ASP A 251 -20.95 -14.92 0.44
CA ASP A 251 -21.51 -15.00 -0.91
C ASP A 251 -20.57 -15.73 -1.89
N VAL A 252 -19.28 -15.78 -1.55
CA VAL A 252 -18.23 -16.34 -2.39
C VAL A 252 -17.79 -17.72 -1.90
N MET A 253 -17.52 -17.86 -0.61
CA MET A 253 -17.10 -19.14 -0.02
C MET A 253 -18.19 -20.23 -0.06
N GLY A 254 -19.46 -19.86 -0.10
CA GLY A 254 -20.59 -20.80 -0.15
C GLY A 254 -20.76 -21.53 -1.46
N THR A 255 -19.94 -21.25 -2.48
CA THR A 255 -20.02 -21.88 -3.82
C THR A 255 -19.22 -23.18 -3.92
N LYS A 256 -18.44 -23.56 -2.89
CA LYS A 256 -17.61 -24.77 -2.91
C LYS A 256 -18.17 -25.92 -2.08
N PRO A 257 -17.91 -27.19 -2.49
CA PRO A 257 -18.15 -28.34 -1.66
C PRO A 257 -17.32 -28.23 -0.36
N ARG A 258 -17.78 -28.94 0.68
CA ARG A 258 -17.28 -28.89 2.05
C ARG A 258 -15.75 -28.75 2.14
N THR A 259 -15.30 -27.73 2.85
CA THR A 259 -13.90 -27.54 3.22
C THR A 259 -13.41 -28.78 3.98
N GLU A 260 -12.40 -29.45 3.44
CA GLU A 260 -11.74 -30.56 4.13
C GLU A 260 -10.92 -30.01 5.30
N THR A 261 -11.07 -30.61 6.47
CA THR A 261 -10.38 -30.19 7.69
C THR A 261 -9.42 -31.29 8.16
N ILE A 262 -8.34 -30.87 8.80
CA ILE A 262 -7.34 -31.77 9.37
C ILE A 262 -7.26 -31.50 10.87
N THR A 263 -6.94 -32.54 11.66
CA THR A 263 -6.70 -32.37 13.10
C THR A 263 -5.22 -32.29 13.41
N PRO A 264 -4.83 -31.70 14.56
CA PRO A 264 -3.42 -31.59 14.98
C PRO A 264 -2.71 -32.97 15.12
N TYR A 265 -3.47 -34.03 15.27
CA TYR A 265 -2.94 -35.38 15.46
C TYR A 265 -2.72 -36.16 14.16
N HIS A 266 -3.16 -35.63 13.02
CA HIS A 266 -2.84 -36.25 11.73
C HIS A 266 -1.32 -36.23 11.51
N ASN A 267 -0.81 -37.28 10.89
CA ASN A 267 0.58 -37.33 10.44
C ASN A 267 0.72 -36.79 9.01
N PHE A 268 1.94 -36.45 8.63
CA PHE A 268 2.23 -35.89 7.30
C PHE A 268 1.71 -36.78 6.15
N GLY A 269 1.77 -38.11 6.30
CA GLY A 269 1.26 -39.04 5.26
C GLY A 269 -0.23 -38.88 4.99
N GLN A 270 -1.03 -38.69 6.03
CA GLN A 270 -2.48 -38.45 5.91
C GLN A 270 -2.77 -37.11 5.21
N VAL A 271 -2.01 -36.05 5.55
CA VAL A 271 -2.13 -34.75 4.86
C VAL A 271 -1.76 -34.88 3.38
N LEU A 272 -0.70 -35.60 3.08
CA LEU A 272 -0.26 -35.81 1.70
C LEU A 272 -1.31 -36.58 0.89
N ASP A 273 -1.97 -37.57 1.50
CA ASP A 273 -3.06 -38.30 0.88
C ASP A 273 -4.25 -37.40 0.53
N SER A 274 -4.65 -36.49 1.46
CA SER A 274 -5.67 -35.46 1.20
C SER A 274 -5.28 -34.51 0.07
N VAL A 275 -4.00 -34.12 -0.06
CA VAL A 275 -3.52 -33.27 -1.16
C VAL A 275 -3.54 -33.99 -2.49
N ILE A 276 -3.12 -35.28 -2.54
CA ILE A 276 -3.03 -36.05 -3.77
C ILE A 276 -4.41 -36.39 -4.34
N HIS A 277 -5.37 -36.71 -3.47
CA HIS A 277 -6.70 -37.15 -3.88
C HIS A 277 -7.76 -36.04 -3.82
N GLY A 278 -7.44 -34.89 -3.23
CA GLY A 278 -8.31 -33.70 -3.10
C GLY A 278 -7.97 -32.59 -4.09
N TYR A 279 -8.79 -31.53 -4.04
CA TYR A 279 -8.58 -30.28 -4.79
C TYR A 279 -8.10 -29.13 -3.89
N GLN A 280 -7.97 -29.39 -2.58
CA GLN A 280 -7.60 -28.41 -1.59
C GLN A 280 -6.09 -28.44 -1.37
N GLU A 281 -5.46 -27.27 -1.36
CA GLU A 281 -4.01 -27.12 -1.17
C GLU A 281 -3.63 -26.60 0.23
N ASP A 282 -4.54 -25.86 0.86
CA ASP A 282 -4.38 -25.29 2.20
C ASP A 282 -5.49 -25.82 3.12
N PHE A 283 -5.15 -26.37 4.26
CA PHE A 283 -6.10 -27.06 5.13
C PHE A 283 -6.22 -26.34 6.47
N PRO A 284 -7.44 -25.98 6.90
CA PRO A 284 -7.69 -25.51 8.25
C PRO A 284 -7.53 -26.68 9.22
N VAL A 285 -6.82 -26.42 10.31
CA VAL A 285 -6.62 -27.41 11.38
C VAL A 285 -7.61 -27.12 12.50
N VAL A 286 -8.45 -28.09 12.82
CA VAL A 286 -9.48 -27.98 13.86
C VAL A 286 -9.24 -28.99 14.99
N ASP A 287 -9.61 -28.61 16.21
CA ASP A 287 -9.63 -29.53 17.35
C ASP A 287 -10.85 -30.46 17.32
N GLU A 288 -10.99 -31.30 18.36
CA GLU A 288 -12.09 -32.27 18.51
C GLU A 288 -13.46 -31.60 18.64
N ASP A 289 -13.50 -30.33 19.08
CA ASP A 289 -14.71 -29.52 19.20
C ASP A 289 -15.04 -28.74 17.90
N GLY A 290 -14.25 -28.91 16.83
CA GLY A 290 -14.42 -28.19 15.55
C GLY A 290 -13.94 -26.77 15.57
N LYS A 291 -13.22 -26.34 16.61
CA LYS A 291 -12.64 -25.02 16.73
C LYS A 291 -11.33 -24.94 15.95
N LEU A 292 -11.15 -23.83 15.24
CA LEU A 292 -9.92 -23.59 14.49
C LEU A 292 -8.72 -23.39 15.44
N VAL A 293 -7.66 -24.19 15.23
CA VAL A 293 -6.41 -24.14 16.01
C VAL A 293 -5.20 -23.76 15.15
N GLY A 294 -5.33 -23.73 13.82
CA GLY A 294 -4.28 -23.33 12.91
C GLY A 294 -4.60 -23.58 11.45
N ILE A 295 -3.62 -23.41 10.60
CA ILE A 295 -3.65 -23.73 9.17
C ILE A 295 -2.35 -24.43 8.77
N ILE A 296 -2.45 -25.43 7.90
CA ILE A 296 -1.30 -25.99 7.20
C ILE A 296 -1.43 -25.62 5.72
N THR A 297 -0.44 -24.90 5.17
CA THR A 297 -0.49 -24.45 3.79
C THR A 297 0.33 -25.38 2.90
N ARG A 298 0.12 -25.28 1.59
CA ARG A 298 0.93 -26.00 0.59
C ARG A 298 2.44 -25.81 0.82
N ASN A 299 2.87 -24.64 1.26
CA ASN A 299 4.29 -24.39 1.49
C ASN A 299 4.86 -25.21 2.63
N GLU A 300 4.12 -25.34 3.75
CA GLU A 300 4.50 -26.18 4.87
C GLU A 300 4.51 -27.66 4.45
N ILE A 301 3.51 -28.08 3.66
CA ILE A 301 3.41 -29.46 3.15
C ILE A 301 4.60 -29.79 2.24
N LEU A 302 4.94 -28.89 1.30
CA LEU A 302 6.11 -29.09 0.42
C LEU A 302 7.42 -29.07 1.20
N SER A 303 7.55 -28.20 2.20
CA SER A 303 8.74 -28.13 3.05
C SER A 303 8.90 -29.43 3.87
N ALA A 304 7.83 -29.96 4.41
CA ALA A 304 7.83 -31.22 5.15
C ALA A 304 8.16 -32.43 4.23
N ALA A 305 7.73 -32.41 2.97
CA ALA A 305 8.04 -33.47 2.00
C ALA A 305 9.54 -33.60 1.72
N HIS A 306 10.32 -32.53 1.87
CA HIS A 306 11.77 -32.51 1.73
C HIS A 306 12.52 -32.74 3.05
N SER A 307 11.79 -32.85 4.18
CA SER A 307 12.39 -33.14 5.48
C SER A 307 12.59 -34.65 5.68
N PRO A 308 13.67 -35.07 6.37
CA PRO A 308 13.86 -36.49 6.72
C PRO A 308 12.81 -37.01 7.70
N ASP A 309 12.10 -36.15 8.41
CA ASP A 309 11.06 -36.51 9.38
C ASP A 309 9.68 -36.64 8.72
N ARG A 310 9.42 -37.81 8.15
CA ARG A 310 8.12 -38.16 7.54
C ARG A 310 7.00 -38.43 8.54
N TYR A 311 7.28 -38.41 9.83
CA TYR A 311 6.31 -38.70 10.89
C TYR A 311 5.93 -37.45 11.69
N ALA A 312 6.41 -36.26 11.28
CA ALA A 312 6.03 -35.00 11.91
C ALA A 312 4.50 -34.87 11.99
N SER A 313 4.00 -34.47 13.15
CA SER A 313 2.57 -34.23 13.34
C SER A 313 2.14 -32.93 12.68
N VAL A 314 0.87 -32.81 12.31
CA VAL A 314 0.30 -31.56 11.80
C VAL A 314 0.50 -30.43 12.82
N ARG A 315 0.48 -30.71 14.10
CA ARG A 315 0.71 -29.77 15.19
C ARG A 315 2.07 -29.10 15.10
N ASP A 316 3.10 -29.83 14.66
CA ASP A 316 4.48 -29.30 14.52
C ASP A 316 4.69 -28.54 13.22
N LEU A 317 3.85 -28.76 12.22
CA LEU A 317 3.95 -28.18 10.88
C LEU A 317 3.00 -27.00 10.66
N MET A 318 1.87 -26.94 11.37
CA MET A 318 0.84 -25.92 11.19
C MET A 318 1.30 -24.54 11.66
N LYS A 319 0.69 -23.51 11.10
CA LYS A 319 0.74 -22.13 11.62
C LYS A 319 -0.41 -21.92 12.61
N PRO A 320 -0.15 -21.78 13.92
CA PRO A 320 -1.22 -21.66 14.92
C PRO A 320 -1.94 -20.31 14.86
N ASP A 321 -1.26 -19.23 14.44
CA ASP A 321 -1.78 -17.86 14.41
C ASP A 321 -2.26 -17.45 13.01
N ALA A 322 -2.99 -18.32 12.32
CA ALA A 322 -3.54 -17.99 11.02
C ALA A 322 -4.58 -16.84 11.12
N PRO A 323 -4.56 -15.87 10.18
CA PRO A 323 -5.61 -14.87 10.12
C PRO A 323 -6.94 -15.54 9.81
N THR A 324 -8.00 -15.07 10.47
CA THR A 324 -9.37 -15.52 10.24
C THR A 324 -10.25 -14.36 9.83
N ILE A 325 -11.35 -14.66 9.14
CA ILE A 325 -12.32 -13.65 8.73
C ILE A 325 -13.74 -14.11 9.04
N SER A 326 -14.63 -13.13 9.28
CA SER A 326 -16.07 -13.40 9.47
C SER A 326 -16.76 -13.68 8.13
N PRO A 327 -17.77 -14.55 8.06
CA PRO A 327 -18.58 -14.74 6.85
C PRO A 327 -19.33 -13.47 6.44
N ASP A 328 -19.67 -12.60 7.39
CA ASP A 328 -20.40 -11.36 7.17
C ASP A 328 -19.48 -10.18 6.80
N ALA A 329 -18.16 -10.39 6.73
CA ALA A 329 -17.17 -9.36 6.37
C ALA A 329 -17.27 -8.98 4.89
N ASP A 330 -16.93 -7.71 4.57
CA ASP A 330 -16.86 -7.23 3.18
C ASP A 330 -15.76 -7.98 2.41
N LEU A 331 -16.11 -8.48 1.22
CA LEU A 331 -15.19 -9.29 0.43
C LEU A 331 -13.94 -8.53 0.00
N PHE A 332 -14.07 -7.26 -0.41
CA PHE A 332 -12.93 -6.46 -0.89
C PHE A 332 -12.14 -5.84 0.27
N MET A 333 -12.84 -5.15 1.17
CA MET A 333 -12.19 -4.37 2.22
C MET A 333 -11.53 -5.24 3.30
N ASP A 334 -12.08 -6.43 3.53
CA ASP A 334 -11.60 -7.34 4.57
C ASP A 334 -11.04 -8.64 3.97
N GLY A 335 -11.83 -9.38 3.17
CA GLY A 335 -11.44 -10.69 2.63
C GLY A 335 -10.22 -10.63 1.72
N TYR A 336 -10.32 -9.86 0.65
CA TYR A 336 -9.24 -9.70 -0.33
C TYR A 336 -7.99 -9.05 0.29
N ARG A 337 -8.19 -8.04 1.14
CA ARG A 337 -7.09 -7.37 1.83
C ARG A 337 -6.32 -8.32 2.74
N VAL A 338 -7.00 -9.12 3.57
CA VAL A 338 -6.33 -10.08 4.47
C VAL A 338 -5.55 -11.13 3.68
N LEU A 339 -6.10 -11.63 2.56
CA LEU A 339 -5.39 -12.54 1.66
C LEU A 339 -4.11 -11.90 1.11
N GLN A 340 -4.18 -10.66 0.64
CA GLN A 340 -3.02 -9.95 0.08
C GLN A 340 -1.96 -9.63 1.16
N GLU A 341 -2.38 -9.16 2.33
CA GLU A 341 -1.46 -8.79 3.41
C GLU A 341 -0.80 -10.00 4.08
N SER A 342 -1.52 -11.13 4.19
CA SER A 342 -0.99 -12.36 4.79
C SER A 342 -0.07 -13.16 3.86
N GLY A 343 -0.17 -12.93 2.55
CA GLY A 343 0.51 -13.74 1.53
C GLY A 343 0.00 -15.19 1.47
N LEU A 344 -1.13 -15.49 2.11
CA LEU A 344 -1.79 -16.78 2.05
C LEU A 344 -2.69 -16.87 0.82
N ARG A 345 -2.83 -18.07 0.26
CA ARG A 345 -3.76 -18.34 -0.86
C ARG A 345 -5.18 -18.60 -0.39
N ALA A 346 -5.32 -19.02 0.88
CA ALA A 346 -6.59 -19.29 1.52
C ALA A 346 -6.57 -18.86 2.99
N ILE A 347 -7.68 -18.33 3.49
CA ILE A 347 -7.87 -17.98 4.90
C ILE A 347 -9.11 -18.66 5.46
N PRO A 348 -9.04 -19.15 6.71
CA PRO A 348 -10.19 -19.73 7.39
C PRO A 348 -11.27 -18.67 7.66
N VAL A 349 -12.52 -19.04 7.37
CA VAL A 349 -13.71 -18.25 7.70
C VAL A 349 -14.32 -18.81 8.97
N THR A 350 -14.44 -17.98 10.00
CA THR A 350 -14.91 -18.42 11.31
C THR A 350 -16.09 -17.59 11.78
N LYS A 351 -17.05 -18.26 12.45
CA LYS A 351 -18.18 -17.61 13.15
C LYS A 351 -18.13 -18.02 14.60
N SER A 352 -17.97 -17.06 15.51
CA SER A 352 -17.83 -17.33 16.95
C SER A 352 -16.71 -18.30 17.34
N GLY A 353 -15.65 -18.37 16.51
CA GLY A 353 -14.50 -19.26 16.71
C GLY A 353 -14.62 -20.64 16.06
N GLU A 354 -15.80 -21.01 15.58
CA GLU A 354 -16.03 -22.24 14.81
C GLU A 354 -15.72 -22.01 13.32
N LEU A 355 -15.10 -22.99 12.68
CA LEU A 355 -14.81 -22.97 11.26
C LEU A 355 -16.09 -23.14 10.45
N VAL A 356 -16.40 -22.19 9.56
CA VAL A 356 -17.56 -22.28 8.65
C VAL A 356 -17.15 -22.48 7.19
N GLY A 357 -15.89 -22.28 6.85
CA GLY A 357 -15.35 -22.50 5.51
C GLY A 357 -13.97 -21.86 5.31
N MET A 358 -13.57 -21.79 4.05
CA MET A 358 -12.34 -21.11 3.61
C MET A 358 -12.67 -20.09 2.52
N LEU A 359 -11.97 -18.96 2.55
CA LEU A 359 -11.94 -17.99 1.44
C LEU A 359 -10.62 -18.15 0.71
N THR A 360 -10.66 -18.45 -0.58
CA THR A 360 -9.46 -18.60 -1.43
C THR A 360 -9.35 -17.49 -2.47
N ILE A 361 -8.14 -17.27 -3.01
CA ILE A 361 -7.93 -16.36 -4.14
C ILE A 361 -8.75 -16.83 -5.36
N ASP A 362 -8.87 -18.14 -5.55
CA ASP A 362 -9.62 -18.73 -6.67
C ASP A 362 -11.13 -18.47 -6.55
N ASP A 363 -11.69 -18.48 -5.34
CA ASP A 363 -13.10 -18.13 -5.10
C ASP A 363 -13.39 -16.70 -5.51
N ILE A 364 -12.50 -15.79 -5.12
CA ILE A 364 -12.58 -14.37 -5.48
C ILE A 364 -12.48 -14.20 -7.01
N GLY A 365 -11.56 -14.92 -7.66
CA GLY A 365 -11.40 -14.92 -9.11
C GLY A 365 -12.66 -15.40 -9.84
N GLN A 366 -13.26 -16.49 -9.39
CA GLN A 366 -14.50 -17.05 -9.96
C GLN A 366 -15.70 -16.10 -9.77
N ALA A 367 -15.87 -15.54 -8.57
CA ALA A 367 -16.94 -14.58 -8.28
C ALA A 367 -16.81 -13.33 -9.16
N SER A 368 -15.59 -12.82 -9.32
CA SER A 368 -15.28 -11.66 -10.16
C SER A 368 -15.63 -11.94 -11.64
N LEU A 369 -15.23 -13.11 -12.15
CA LEU A 369 -15.51 -13.52 -13.53
C LEU A 369 -17.02 -13.65 -13.80
N LEU A 370 -17.75 -14.32 -12.90
CA LEU A 370 -19.20 -14.48 -13.03
C LEU A 370 -19.96 -13.14 -13.04
N ARG A 371 -19.48 -12.19 -12.23
CA ARG A 371 -20.08 -10.86 -12.16
C ARG A 371 -19.76 -10.02 -13.40
N ASP A 372 -18.56 -10.12 -13.95
CA ASP A 372 -18.18 -9.45 -15.19
C ASP A 372 -19.02 -9.95 -16.37
N LEU A 373 -19.20 -11.27 -16.49
CA LEU A 373 -20.06 -11.88 -17.52
C LEU A 373 -21.52 -11.40 -17.43
N ARG A 374 -22.06 -11.26 -16.21
CA ARG A 374 -23.42 -10.74 -16.00
C ARG A 374 -23.55 -9.27 -16.42
N LYS A 375 -22.51 -8.44 -16.15
CA LYS A 375 -22.50 -7.01 -16.57
C LYS A 375 -22.39 -6.83 -18.09
N GLN A 376 -21.85 -7.80 -18.83
CA GLN A 376 -21.74 -7.75 -20.30
C GLN A 376 -23.02 -8.20 -21.02
N GLN A 377 -23.96 -8.86 -20.33
CA GLN A 377 -25.21 -9.37 -20.89
C GLN A 377 -26.38 -8.38 -20.79
N PHE A 378 -26.20 -7.26 -20.11
CA PHE A 378 -27.17 -6.16 -19.94
C PHE A 378 -26.53 -4.82 -20.24
#